data_5680a2ebfd3aee9e5990551cb22081c9
#
_entry.id   5680a2ebfd3aee9e5990551cb22081c9
#
_cell.length_a   1.000
_cell.length_b   1.000
_cell.length_c   1.000
_cell.angle_alpha   90.00
_cell.angle_beta   90.00
_cell.angle_gamma   90.00
#
_symmetry.space_group_name_H-M   'P 1'
#
loop_
_entity.id
_entity.type
_entity.pdbx_description
1 polymer ?
#
loop_
_entity_poly.entity_id
_entity_poly.type
_entity_poly.pdbx_seq_one_letter_code
_entity_poly.pdbx_strand_id
1 'polypeptide(L)'
;RRQVLKALSALLVVGATGYGANESGLLNHWRADYRTVTGEQRRLTLADGTEITLNSGSAIRVRNSGIEQRIHLLEGEIYVATGPRYSVPLFVEVEQGIVQAMGTRFALRQLGKQCRLAVYQGQVELRPRRSAGSCLLNPGDSTLFTQTGWAPLRSVKPDETAWTQGVIVVRVMPLGQFVEELGRYRPGILRVDPRVAKLTVSGTYPVTETDTVLQSLTGALPIQLRSVTRYWVTLAPA
;
A
#
# COMPACT_ATOMS: atom_id res chain seq x y z
N ARG A 1 -43.39 11.60 23.97
CA ARG A 1 -42.29 12.52 23.63
C ARG A 1 -40.91 11.91 23.89
N ARG A 2 -40.63 11.24 25.03
CA ARG A 2 -39.33 10.63 25.33
C ARG A 2 -38.95 9.44 24.44
N GLN A 3 -39.92 8.66 23.97
CA GLN A 3 -39.65 7.51 23.07
C GLN A 3 -39.37 7.94 21.64
N VAL A 4 -39.96 9.04 21.16
CA VAL A 4 -39.69 9.59 19.83
C VAL A 4 -38.26 10.20 19.75
N LEU A 5 -37.82 10.85 20.83
CA LEU A 5 -36.43 11.37 20.94
C LEU A 5 -35.39 10.26 20.95
N LYS A 6 -35.67 9.12 21.62
CA LYS A 6 -34.77 7.95 21.59
C LYS A 6 -34.67 7.28 20.22
N ALA A 7 -35.79 7.22 19.49
CA ALA A 7 -35.80 6.68 18.13
C ALA A 7 -35.06 7.58 17.13
N LEU A 8 -35.18 8.91 17.25
CA LEU A 8 -34.44 9.88 16.45
C LEU A 8 -32.96 9.86 16.74
N SER A 9 -32.53 9.70 18.00
CA SER A 9 -31.13 9.57 18.40
C SER A 9 -30.49 8.27 17.84
N ALA A 10 -31.25 7.16 17.86
CA ALA A 10 -30.77 5.89 17.30
C ALA A 10 -30.65 5.96 15.77
N LEU A 11 -31.56 6.63 15.07
CA LEU A 11 -31.52 6.84 13.62
C LEU A 11 -30.33 7.75 13.20
N LEU A 12 -30.04 8.80 13.98
CA LEU A 12 -28.89 9.68 13.73
C LEU A 12 -27.56 8.96 13.95
N VAL A 13 -27.45 8.10 14.98
CA VAL A 13 -26.24 7.31 15.22
C VAL A 13 -26.02 6.27 14.12
N VAL A 14 -27.07 5.59 13.67
CA VAL A 14 -26.99 4.62 12.56
C VAL A 14 -26.68 5.33 11.22
N GLY A 15 -27.26 6.50 10.98
CA GLY A 15 -26.96 7.31 9.79
C GLY A 15 -25.51 7.83 9.78
N ALA A 16 -25.03 8.34 10.91
CA ALA A 16 -23.67 8.87 11.04
C ALA A 16 -22.60 7.76 10.98
N THR A 17 -22.87 6.58 11.57
CA THR A 17 -21.97 5.43 11.48
C THR A 17 -21.97 4.81 10.08
N GLY A 18 -23.13 4.78 9.39
CA GLY A 18 -23.23 4.28 8.01
C GLY A 18 -22.50 5.19 7.01
N TYR A 19 -22.58 6.51 7.17
CA TYR A 19 -21.90 7.47 6.29
C TYR A 19 -20.38 7.48 6.54
N GLY A 20 -19.94 7.48 7.80
CA GLY A 20 -18.53 7.40 8.18
C GLY A 20 -17.87 6.06 7.80
N ALA A 21 -18.62 4.95 7.84
CA ALA A 21 -18.12 3.64 7.44
C ALA A 21 -17.87 3.55 5.93
N ASN A 22 -18.67 4.26 5.11
CA ASN A 22 -18.47 4.27 3.66
C ASN A 22 -17.25 5.11 3.23
N GLU A 23 -16.96 6.22 3.93
CA GLU A 23 -15.76 7.03 3.68
C GLU A 23 -14.47 6.42 4.29
N SER A 24 -14.60 5.64 5.36
CA SER A 24 -13.47 5.05 6.09
C SER A 24 -12.97 3.72 5.54
N GLY A 25 -13.48 3.24 4.40
CA GLY A 25 -13.05 1.97 3.82
C GLY A 25 -13.51 0.72 4.59
N LEU A 26 -14.25 0.87 5.71
CA LEU A 26 -14.72 -0.25 6.54
C LEU A 26 -15.55 -1.26 5.76
N LEU A 27 -16.38 -0.80 4.81
CA LEU A 27 -17.16 -1.70 3.94
C LEU A 27 -16.29 -2.50 2.98
N ASN A 28 -15.13 -2.00 2.58
CA ASN A 28 -14.16 -2.73 1.77
C ASN A 28 -13.48 -3.84 2.58
N HIS A 29 -13.28 -3.65 3.86
CA HIS A 29 -12.76 -4.66 4.79
C HIS A 29 -13.64 -5.91 4.85
N TRP A 30 -14.95 -5.78 4.86
CA TRP A 30 -15.92 -6.90 4.90
C TRP A 30 -16.04 -7.67 3.58
N ARG A 31 -15.49 -7.12 2.49
CA ARG A 31 -15.56 -7.71 1.15
C ARG A 31 -14.25 -8.36 0.70
N ALA A 32 -13.19 -8.29 1.48
CA ALA A 32 -11.90 -8.87 1.15
C ALA A 32 -11.87 -10.38 1.40
N ASP A 33 -11.28 -11.14 0.47
CA ASP A 33 -11.01 -12.57 0.65
C ASP A 33 -9.71 -12.78 1.44
N TYR A 34 -8.74 -11.85 1.25
CA TYR A 34 -7.45 -11.86 1.95
C TYR A 34 -7.10 -10.46 2.42
N ARG A 35 -6.58 -10.36 3.65
CA ARG A 35 -6.14 -9.11 4.25
C ARG A 35 -4.91 -9.29 5.11
N THR A 36 -4.22 -8.17 5.35
CA THR A 36 -3.16 -8.03 6.34
C THR A 36 -3.49 -6.88 7.29
N VAL A 37 -3.14 -7.01 8.56
CA VAL A 37 -3.17 -5.89 9.51
C VAL A 37 -1.89 -5.07 9.41
N THR A 38 -1.83 -3.94 10.12
CA THR A 38 -0.63 -3.11 10.18
C THR A 38 0.56 -3.92 10.72
N GLY A 39 1.67 -3.90 9.99
CA GLY A 39 2.90 -4.65 10.29
C GLY A 39 2.91 -6.09 9.76
N GLU A 40 1.77 -6.63 9.32
CA GLU A 40 1.69 -7.97 8.76
C GLU A 40 1.98 -7.94 7.25
N GLN A 41 2.69 -8.97 6.79
CA GLN A 41 2.86 -9.30 5.37
C GLN A 41 2.39 -10.72 5.13
N ARG A 42 1.75 -10.98 3.99
CA ARG A 42 1.21 -12.30 3.67
C ARG A 42 1.48 -12.67 2.23
N ARG A 43 1.99 -13.89 2.02
CA ARG A 43 2.17 -14.48 0.68
C ARG A 43 1.05 -15.49 0.43
N LEU A 44 0.50 -15.43 -0.77
CA LEU A 44 -0.54 -16.32 -1.29
C LEU A 44 -0.07 -16.91 -2.60
N THR A 45 -0.42 -18.16 -2.84
CA THR A 45 -0.22 -18.81 -4.15
C THR A 45 -1.58 -19.24 -4.68
N LEU A 46 -1.92 -18.79 -5.86
CA LEU A 46 -3.16 -19.14 -6.55
C LEU A 46 -3.02 -20.49 -7.28
N ALA A 47 -4.13 -21.05 -7.77
CA ALA A 47 -4.15 -22.38 -8.37
C ALA A 47 -3.28 -22.51 -9.65
N ASP A 48 -3.09 -21.41 -10.37
CA ASP A 48 -2.22 -21.33 -11.56
C ASP A 48 -0.74 -21.12 -11.23
N GLY A 49 -0.39 -21.05 -9.92
CA GLY A 49 0.94 -20.79 -9.42
C GLY A 49 1.28 -19.29 -9.34
N THR A 50 0.35 -18.37 -9.60
CA THR A 50 0.53 -16.95 -9.39
C THR A 50 0.75 -16.66 -7.92
N GLU A 51 1.87 -16.01 -7.59
CA GLU A 51 2.18 -15.56 -6.24
C GLU A 51 1.78 -14.12 -6.04
N ILE A 52 1.08 -13.86 -4.93
CA ILE A 52 0.69 -12.51 -4.50
C ILE A 52 1.27 -12.30 -3.11
N THR A 53 2.09 -11.27 -2.94
CA THR A 53 2.54 -10.82 -1.62
C THR A 53 1.76 -9.56 -1.25
N LEU A 54 1.01 -9.60 -0.16
CA LEU A 54 0.33 -8.46 0.44
C LEU A 54 1.28 -7.78 1.41
N ASN A 55 1.41 -6.46 1.30
CA ASN A 55 2.15 -5.64 2.26
C ASN A 55 1.27 -5.29 3.47
N SER A 56 1.85 -4.60 4.45
CA SER A 56 1.16 -4.07 5.64
C SER A 56 -0.13 -3.33 5.27
N GLY A 57 -1.24 -3.63 5.98
CA GLY A 57 -2.50 -2.94 5.82
C GLY A 57 -3.12 -3.08 4.42
N SER A 58 -3.05 -4.26 3.82
CA SER A 58 -3.55 -4.51 2.47
C SER A 58 -4.77 -5.43 2.47
N ALA A 59 -5.66 -5.23 1.51
CA ALA A 59 -6.86 -6.05 1.34
C ALA A 59 -7.12 -6.31 -0.15
N ILE A 60 -7.34 -7.57 -0.50
CA ILE A 60 -7.67 -7.99 -1.86
C ILE A 60 -8.88 -8.89 -1.90
N ARG A 61 -9.54 -8.91 -3.08
CA ARG A 61 -10.51 -9.92 -3.46
C ARG A 61 -10.01 -10.60 -4.74
N VAL A 62 -10.13 -11.93 -4.80
CA VAL A 62 -9.74 -12.73 -5.96
C VAL A 62 -10.98 -13.33 -6.61
N ARG A 63 -11.07 -13.23 -7.92
CA ARG A 63 -12.11 -13.85 -8.75
C ARG A 63 -11.44 -14.65 -9.87
N ASN A 64 -11.86 -15.87 -10.04
CA ASN A 64 -11.42 -16.73 -11.15
C ASN A 64 -12.67 -17.25 -11.86
N SER A 65 -12.81 -16.92 -13.14
CA SER A 65 -13.96 -17.36 -13.97
C SER A 65 -13.60 -18.51 -14.90
N GLY A 66 -12.34 -18.98 -14.91
CA GLY A 66 -11.82 -19.97 -15.85
C GLY A 66 -11.37 -19.39 -17.21
N ILE A 67 -11.84 -18.20 -17.57
CA ILE A 67 -11.43 -17.47 -18.80
C ILE A 67 -10.57 -16.25 -18.49
N GLU A 68 -10.62 -15.76 -17.26
CA GLU A 68 -9.80 -14.66 -16.74
C GLU A 68 -9.63 -14.78 -15.21
N GLN A 69 -8.57 -14.20 -14.71
CA GLN A 69 -8.30 -14.05 -13.29
C GLN A 69 -8.32 -12.58 -12.92
N ARG A 70 -9.09 -12.21 -11.90
CA ARG A 70 -9.21 -10.82 -11.40
C ARG A 70 -8.82 -10.72 -9.94
N ILE A 71 -7.95 -9.77 -9.66
CA ILE A 71 -7.57 -9.35 -8.31
C ILE A 71 -8.08 -7.93 -8.13
N HIS A 72 -8.97 -7.70 -7.17
CA HIS A 72 -9.35 -6.36 -6.77
C HIS A 72 -8.50 -5.95 -5.57
N LEU A 73 -7.59 -5.01 -5.76
CA LEU A 73 -6.85 -4.36 -4.67
C LEU A 73 -7.76 -3.29 -4.07
N LEU A 74 -8.32 -3.59 -2.89
CA LEU A 74 -9.25 -2.71 -2.18
C LEU A 74 -8.51 -1.62 -1.42
N GLU A 75 -7.36 -1.95 -0.83
CA GLU A 75 -6.45 -1.02 -0.15
C GLU A 75 -5.03 -1.59 -0.04
N GLY A 76 -4.05 -0.72 0.22
CA GLY A 76 -2.68 -1.10 0.51
C GLY A 76 -1.81 -1.31 -0.72
N GLU A 77 -0.97 -2.34 -0.66
CA GLU A 77 0.06 -2.63 -1.66
C GLU A 77 0.23 -4.13 -1.86
N ILE A 78 0.35 -4.54 -3.12
CA ILE A 78 0.63 -5.93 -3.50
C ILE A 78 1.82 -6.00 -4.44
N TYR A 79 2.53 -7.10 -4.36
CA TYR A 79 3.48 -7.57 -5.37
C TYR A 79 2.91 -8.84 -6.00
N VAL A 80 2.87 -8.90 -7.31
CA VAL A 80 2.33 -10.01 -8.08
C VAL A 80 3.43 -10.60 -8.97
N ALA A 81 3.59 -11.91 -8.91
CA ALA A 81 4.42 -12.69 -9.82
C ALA A 81 3.52 -13.76 -10.47
N THR A 82 3.25 -13.61 -11.76
CA THR A 82 2.41 -14.56 -12.51
C THR A 82 3.07 -15.94 -12.55
N GLY A 83 2.26 -16.96 -12.38
CA GLY A 83 2.73 -18.34 -12.29
C GLY A 83 3.10 -18.96 -13.65
N PRO A 84 3.85 -20.06 -13.64
CA PRO A 84 4.26 -20.75 -14.87
C PRO A 84 3.11 -21.45 -15.61
N ARG A 85 1.99 -21.72 -14.93
CA ARG A 85 0.77 -22.33 -15.51
C ARG A 85 -0.26 -21.29 -15.93
N TYR A 86 0.18 -20.06 -16.06
CA TYR A 86 -0.62 -18.97 -16.52
C TYR A 86 -1.21 -19.30 -17.91
N SER A 87 -2.52 -19.43 -17.99
CA SER A 87 -3.25 -19.78 -19.22
C SER A 87 -4.34 -18.78 -19.57
N VAL A 88 -4.66 -17.87 -18.66
CA VAL A 88 -5.72 -16.88 -18.80
C VAL A 88 -5.22 -15.51 -18.41
N PRO A 89 -5.75 -14.41 -19.00
CA PRO A 89 -5.35 -13.05 -18.66
C PRO A 89 -5.55 -12.75 -17.16
N LEU A 90 -4.55 -12.13 -16.55
CA LEU A 90 -4.62 -11.62 -15.18
C LEU A 90 -4.91 -10.11 -15.21
N PHE A 91 -5.96 -9.71 -14.52
CA PHE A 91 -6.34 -8.32 -14.32
C PHE A 91 -6.21 -7.96 -12.84
N VAL A 92 -5.58 -6.82 -12.55
CA VAL A 92 -5.65 -6.21 -11.23
C VAL A 92 -6.45 -4.93 -11.31
N GLU A 93 -7.54 -4.88 -10.58
CA GLU A 93 -8.45 -3.73 -10.53
C GLU A 93 -8.20 -2.92 -9.27
N VAL A 94 -8.17 -1.61 -9.43
CA VAL A 94 -8.18 -0.60 -8.36
C VAL A 94 -9.25 0.44 -8.67
N GLU A 95 -9.55 1.31 -7.72
CA GLU A 95 -10.48 2.41 -7.95
C GLU A 95 -10.05 3.30 -9.12
N GLN A 96 -8.74 3.48 -9.32
CA GLN A 96 -8.16 4.34 -10.34
C GLN A 96 -8.17 3.73 -11.75
N GLY A 97 -8.20 2.39 -11.89
CA GLY A 97 -8.14 1.76 -13.21
C GLY A 97 -7.94 0.25 -13.15
N ILE A 98 -7.56 -0.30 -14.30
CA ILE A 98 -7.31 -1.72 -14.52
C ILE A 98 -5.89 -1.90 -15.03
N VAL A 99 -5.19 -2.87 -14.49
CA VAL A 99 -3.84 -3.31 -14.87
C VAL A 99 -3.96 -4.71 -15.43
N GLN A 100 -3.64 -4.90 -16.70
CA GLN A 100 -3.61 -6.21 -17.37
C GLN A 100 -2.16 -6.71 -17.40
N ALA A 101 -1.94 -7.91 -16.91
CA ALA A 101 -0.64 -8.53 -16.79
C ALA A 101 -0.54 -9.81 -17.63
N MET A 102 0.61 -10.03 -18.27
CA MET A 102 0.89 -11.20 -19.11
C MET A 102 2.33 -11.68 -18.84
N GLY A 103 2.50 -12.73 -18.03
CA GLY A 103 3.83 -13.27 -17.72
C GLY A 103 4.73 -12.28 -16.99
N THR A 104 4.26 -11.65 -15.91
CA THR A 104 4.86 -10.43 -15.35
C THR A 104 5.18 -10.54 -13.87
N ARG A 105 6.11 -9.64 -13.43
CA ARG A 105 6.32 -9.29 -12.01
C ARG A 105 6.14 -7.79 -11.86
N PHE A 106 5.22 -7.39 -11.02
CA PHE A 106 4.90 -5.97 -10.80
C PHE A 106 4.41 -5.71 -9.38
N ALA A 107 4.53 -4.46 -8.96
CA ALA A 107 3.95 -3.97 -7.71
C ALA A 107 2.87 -2.92 -8.00
N LEU A 108 1.81 -2.93 -7.21
CA LEU A 108 0.72 -1.98 -7.26
C LEU A 108 0.41 -1.48 -5.86
N ARG A 109 0.52 -0.15 -5.65
CA ARG A 109 0.30 0.50 -4.36
C ARG A 109 -0.72 1.62 -4.47
N GLN A 110 -1.74 1.59 -3.64
CA GLN A 110 -2.70 2.67 -3.52
C GLN A 110 -2.15 3.81 -2.65
N LEU A 111 -2.29 5.03 -3.11
CA LEU A 111 -1.83 6.27 -2.49
C LEU A 111 -2.98 7.31 -2.48
N GLY A 112 -4.04 6.99 -1.75
CA GLY A 112 -5.26 7.79 -1.75
C GLY A 112 -5.90 7.85 -3.14
N LYS A 113 -5.98 9.03 -3.75
CA LYS A 113 -6.57 9.22 -5.10
C LYS A 113 -5.66 8.77 -6.24
N GLN A 114 -4.44 8.37 -5.96
CA GLN A 114 -3.47 7.89 -6.93
C GLN A 114 -3.12 6.45 -6.66
N CYS A 115 -2.59 5.77 -7.68
CA CYS A 115 -2.00 4.46 -7.53
C CYS A 115 -0.62 4.44 -8.20
N ARG A 116 0.34 3.74 -7.59
CA ARG A 116 1.66 3.52 -8.16
C ARG A 116 1.72 2.13 -8.76
N LEU A 117 2.14 2.05 -10.01
CA LEU A 117 2.44 0.82 -10.71
C LEU A 117 3.94 0.79 -11.03
N ALA A 118 4.61 -0.34 -10.75
CA ALA A 118 6.01 -0.57 -11.07
C ALA A 118 6.16 -1.98 -11.65
N VAL A 119 6.85 -2.12 -12.78
CA VAL A 119 7.03 -3.38 -13.53
C VAL A 119 8.48 -3.82 -13.44
N TYR A 120 8.70 -5.07 -13.02
CA TYR A 120 10.03 -5.67 -12.83
C TYR A 120 10.35 -6.72 -13.88
N GLN A 121 9.32 -7.40 -14.43
CA GLN A 121 9.47 -8.40 -15.49
C GLN A 121 8.20 -8.47 -16.34
N GLY A 122 8.37 -8.74 -17.64
CA GLY A 122 7.25 -8.81 -18.59
C GLY A 122 6.67 -7.43 -18.89
N GLN A 123 5.50 -7.37 -19.52
CA GLN A 123 4.81 -6.13 -19.90
C GLN A 123 3.46 -6.04 -19.23
N VAL A 124 3.06 -4.84 -18.85
CA VAL A 124 1.80 -4.55 -18.17
C VAL A 124 1.09 -3.42 -18.89
N GLU A 125 -0.17 -3.61 -19.24
CA GLU A 125 -1.02 -2.56 -19.78
C GLU A 125 -1.86 -1.94 -18.68
N LEU A 126 -1.74 -0.62 -18.54
CA LEU A 126 -2.52 0.21 -17.61
C LEU A 126 -3.64 0.91 -18.37
N ARG A 127 -4.87 0.79 -17.89
CA ARG A 127 -6.07 1.48 -18.40
C ARG A 127 -6.74 2.25 -17.24
N PRO A 128 -6.55 3.58 -17.15
CA PRO A 128 -7.24 4.39 -16.15
C PRO A 128 -8.76 4.36 -16.37
N ARG A 129 -9.54 4.39 -15.30
CA ARG A 129 -11.00 4.15 -15.34
C ARG A 129 -11.79 5.14 -16.20
N ARG A 130 -11.33 6.41 -16.27
CA ARG A 130 -11.98 7.52 -16.97
C ARG A 130 -11.13 8.07 -18.11
N SER A 131 -10.17 7.31 -18.62
CA SER A 131 -9.35 7.66 -19.78
C SER A 131 -9.69 6.74 -20.95
N ALA A 132 -9.71 7.27 -22.15
CA ALA A 132 -9.85 6.48 -23.36
C ALA A 132 -8.53 5.81 -23.81
N GLY A 133 -7.40 6.26 -23.26
CA GLY A 133 -6.07 5.75 -23.58
C GLY A 133 -5.61 4.66 -22.62
N SER A 134 -4.61 3.90 -23.08
CA SER A 134 -3.86 2.96 -22.26
C SER A 134 -2.36 3.26 -22.30
N CYS A 135 -1.63 2.77 -21.31
CA CYS A 135 -0.19 2.90 -21.21
C CYS A 135 0.44 1.53 -21.05
N LEU A 136 1.37 1.19 -21.94
CA LEU A 136 2.16 -0.02 -21.83
C LEU A 136 3.43 0.28 -21.02
N LEU A 137 3.63 -0.46 -19.94
CA LEU A 137 4.84 -0.41 -19.12
C LEU A 137 5.71 -1.63 -19.42
N ASN A 138 7.00 -1.38 -19.66
CA ASN A 138 8.02 -2.39 -19.83
C ASN A 138 8.77 -2.67 -18.51
N PRO A 139 9.59 -3.73 -18.44
CA PRO A 139 10.45 -3.97 -17.28
C PRO A 139 11.33 -2.75 -16.98
N GLY A 140 11.34 -2.32 -15.74
CA GLY A 140 12.04 -1.13 -15.29
C GLY A 140 11.22 0.16 -15.30
N ASP A 141 9.97 0.14 -15.81
CA ASP A 141 9.09 1.29 -15.80
C ASP A 141 8.23 1.37 -14.54
N SER A 142 7.98 2.59 -14.08
CA SER A 142 6.99 2.90 -13.03
C SER A 142 6.25 4.17 -13.36
N THR A 143 4.99 4.27 -12.90
CA THR A 143 4.19 5.49 -13.01
C THR A 143 3.24 5.65 -11.84
N LEU A 144 2.84 6.89 -11.58
CA LEU A 144 1.68 7.23 -10.76
C LEU A 144 0.49 7.48 -11.69
N PHE A 145 -0.67 6.91 -11.38
CA PHE A 145 -1.87 7.12 -12.16
C PHE A 145 -3.08 7.43 -11.30
N THR A 146 -4.04 8.08 -11.90
CA THR A 146 -5.34 8.46 -11.36
C THR A 146 -6.44 7.83 -12.22
N GLN A 147 -7.69 8.13 -11.92
CA GLN A 147 -8.81 7.72 -12.79
C GLN A 147 -8.76 8.34 -14.19
N THR A 148 -8.10 9.47 -14.37
CA THR A 148 -8.14 10.26 -15.62
C THR A 148 -6.88 10.15 -16.47
N GLY A 149 -5.79 9.54 -15.97
CA GLY A 149 -4.55 9.42 -16.71
C GLY A 149 -3.38 8.99 -15.84
N TRP A 150 -2.18 9.08 -16.40
CA TRP A 150 -0.92 8.68 -15.75
C TRP A 150 0.15 9.75 -15.90
N ALA A 151 1.11 9.75 -14.97
CA ALA A 151 2.29 10.59 -15.01
C ALA A 151 3.35 10.01 -15.99
N PRO A 152 4.33 10.81 -16.43
CA PRO A 152 5.46 10.31 -17.20
C PRO A 152 6.12 9.09 -16.54
N LEU A 153 6.51 8.12 -17.35
CA LEU A 153 7.20 6.92 -16.88
C LEU A 153 8.53 7.31 -16.21
N ARG A 154 8.87 6.60 -15.15
CA ARG A 154 10.12 6.74 -14.40
C ARG A 154 10.74 5.37 -14.22
N SER A 155 12.07 5.33 -14.08
CA SER A 155 12.75 4.09 -13.75
C SER A 155 12.38 3.59 -12.35
N VAL A 156 12.13 2.29 -12.24
CA VAL A 156 11.94 1.58 -10.98
C VAL A 156 13.26 1.59 -10.22
N LYS A 157 13.23 1.85 -8.93
CA LYS A 157 14.40 1.67 -8.06
C LYS A 157 14.49 0.19 -7.66
N PRO A 158 15.67 -0.44 -7.74
CA PRO A 158 15.85 -1.85 -7.40
C PRO A 158 15.35 -2.24 -6.01
N ASP A 159 15.45 -1.31 -5.07
CA ASP A 159 15.13 -1.53 -3.66
C ASP A 159 13.62 -1.40 -3.33
N GLU A 160 12.78 -1.00 -4.29
CA GLU A 160 11.34 -0.76 -4.05
C GLU A 160 10.54 -2.02 -3.69
N THR A 161 11.05 -3.21 -3.98
CA THR A 161 10.43 -4.49 -3.60
C THR A 161 11.08 -5.15 -2.39
N ALA A 162 12.08 -4.54 -1.77
CA ALA A 162 12.78 -5.11 -0.61
C ALA A 162 11.83 -5.46 0.54
N TRP A 163 10.68 -4.77 0.62
CA TRP A 163 9.65 -5.08 1.59
C TRP A 163 9.09 -6.51 1.43
N THR A 164 9.10 -7.11 0.24
CA THR A 164 8.69 -8.51 0.05
C THR A 164 9.59 -9.51 0.78
N GLN A 165 10.77 -9.04 1.21
CA GLN A 165 11.74 -9.77 2.02
C GLN A 165 11.77 -9.27 3.49
N GLY A 166 10.79 -8.45 3.89
CA GLY A 166 10.67 -7.94 5.26
C GLY A 166 11.59 -6.78 5.61
N VAL A 167 12.15 -6.07 4.62
CA VAL A 167 13.06 -4.94 4.86
C VAL A 167 12.69 -3.71 4.02
N ILE A 168 13.05 -2.53 4.52
CA ILE A 168 13.08 -1.28 3.76
C ILE A 168 14.53 -0.95 3.47
N VAL A 169 14.90 -0.80 2.20
CA VAL A 169 16.23 -0.35 1.76
C VAL A 169 16.14 1.09 1.31
N VAL A 170 16.93 1.95 1.90
CA VAL A 170 16.96 3.39 1.57
C VAL A 170 18.37 3.87 1.29
N ARG A 171 18.48 4.76 0.31
CA ARG A 171 19.74 5.40 -0.10
C ARG A 171 19.55 6.91 -0.11
N VAL A 172 20.13 7.60 0.87
CA VAL A 172 20.06 9.07 0.99
C VAL A 172 18.60 9.56 0.94
N MET A 173 17.74 8.96 1.78
CA MET A 173 16.33 9.33 1.87
C MET A 173 16.14 10.38 2.98
N PRO A 174 15.36 11.46 2.78
CA PRO A 174 14.98 12.37 3.86
C PRO A 174 14.27 11.63 5.00
N LEU A 175 14.61 11.96 6.24
CA LEU A 175 14.06 11.33 7.45
C LEU A 175 12.52 11.39 7.47
N GLY A 176 11.94 12.51 6.99
CA GLY A 176 10.47 12.64 6.88
C GLY A 176 9.86 11.55 6.01
N GLN A 177 10.42 11.29 4.83
CA GLN A 177 9.95 10.24 3.93
C GLN A 177 10.19 8.83 4.49
N PHE A 178 11.32 8.63 5.16
CA PHE A 178 11.61 7.36 5.82
C PHE A 178 10.61 7.06 6.94
N VAL A 179 10.28 8.07 7.76
CA VAL A 179 9.31 7.97 8.86
C VAL A 179 7.91 7.65 8.33
N GLU A 180 7.49 8.26 7.22
CA GLU A 180 6.22 7.92 6.54
C GLU A 180 6.20 6.47 6.06
N GLU A 181 7.29 6.00 5.45
CA GLU A 181 7.38 4.61 4.97
C GLU A 181 7.43 3.60 6.13
N LEU A 182 8.24 3.86 7.16
CA LEU A 182 8.33 3.01 8.35
C LEU A 182 7.00 2.98 9.12
N GLY A 183 6.28 4.11 9.16
CA GLY A 183 4.98 4.24 9.82
C GLY A 183 3.91 3.30 9.27
N ARG A 184 4.06 2.81 8.05
CA ARG A 184 3.14 1.81 7.47
C ARG A 184 3.20 0.45 8.16
N TYR A 185 4.29 0.15 8.82
CA TYR A 185 4.53 -1.14 9.48
C TYR A 185 4.34 -1.10 10.99
N ARG A 186 3.95 0.07 11.52
CA ARG A 186 3.77 0.29 12.94
C ARG A 186 2.34 0.74 13.26
N PRO A 187 1.66 0.14 14.26
CA PRO A 187 0.40 0.69 14.75
C PRO A 187 0.64 2.02 15.48
N GLY A 188 -0.28 2.96 15.28
CA GLY A 188 -0.24 4.27 15.93
C GLY A 188 0.28 5.39 15.03
N ILE A 189 0.78 6.45 15.65
CA ILE A 189 1.21 7.68 14.98
C ILE A 189 2.72 7.82 15.13
N LEU A 190 3.41 7.89 14.01
CA LEU A 190 4.83 8.21 13.93
C LEU A 190 4.97 9.55 13.24
N ARG A 191 5.64 10.51 13.89
CA ARG A 191 5.85 11.87 13.39
C ARG A 191 7.32 12.23 13.39
N VAL A 192 7.67 13.22 12.57
CA VAL A 192 8.99 13.85 12.57
C VAL A 192 8.82 15.36 12.70
N ASP A 193 9.62 15.96 13.56
CA ASP A 193 9.70 17.43 13.69
C ASP A 193 10.25 18.00 12.37
N PRO A 194 9.63 19.06 11.81
CA PRO A 194 10.10 19.68 10.56
C PRO A 194 11.57 20.08 10.58
N ARG A 195 12.14 20.42 11.74
CA ARG A 195 13.54 20.81 11.90
C ARG A 195 14.54 19.70 11.58
N VAL A 196 14.13 18.41 11.75
CA VAL A 196 14.98 17.24 11.48
C VAL A 196 14.51 16.42 10.27
N ALA A 197 13.37 16.76 9.68
CA ALA A 197 12.76 16.01 8.58
C ALA A 197 13.65 15.91 7.32
N LYS A 198 14.57 16.85 7.14
CA LYS A 198 15.52 16.89 6.00
C LYS A 198 16.82 16.12 6.25
N LEU A 199 17.08 15.64 7.47
CA LEU A 199 18.21 14.75 7.72
C LEU A 199 18.10 13.53 6.83
N THR A 200 19.24 13.00 6.37
CA THR A 200 19.25 11.87 5.45
C THR A 200 19.52 10.56 6.15
N VAL A 201 18.83 9.53 5.71
CA VAL A 201 18.94 8.16 6.22
C VAL A 201 19.39 7.24 5.07
N SER A 202 20.31 6.33 5.36
CA SER A 202 20.72 5.26 4.45
C SER A 202 20.87 3.97 5.23
N GLY A 203 20.45 2.86 4.67
CA GLY A 203 20.57 1.56 5.32
C GLY A 203 19.48 0.58 4.90
N THR A 204 19.52 -0.59 5.53
CA THR A 204 18.50 -1.64 5.40
C THR A 204 17.87 -1.84 6.77
N TYR A 205 16.55 -1.71 6.82
CA TYR A 205 15.78 -1.66 8.06
C TYR A 205 14.70 -2.75 8.06
N PRO A 206 14.68 -3.65 9.07
CA PRO A 206 13.64 -4.65 9.19
C PRO A 206 12.28 -4.01 9.51
N VAL A 207 11.24 -4.41 8.79
CA VAL A 207 9.88 -3.85 8.97
C VAL A 207 9.18 -4.39 10.21
N THR A 208 9.62 -5.54 10.73
CA THR A 208 9.05 -6.19 11.92
C THR A 208 9.54 -5.59 13.24
N GLU A 209 10.67 -4.85 13.21
CA GLU A 209 11.35 -4.33 14.40
C GLU A 209 11.40 -2.80 14.42
N THR A 210 10.26 -2.16 14.16
CA THR A 210 10.19 -0.71 13.99
C THR A 210 10.69 0.09 15.20
N ASP A 211 10.54 -0.42 16.42
CA ASP A 211 11.04 0.24 17.64
C ASP A 211 12.57 0.19 17.70
N THR A 212 13.19 -0.94 17.37
CA THR A 212 14.65 -1.10 17.28
C THR A 212 15.22 -0.19 16.19
N VAL A 213 14.54 -0.11 15.04
CA VAL A 213 14.91 0.82 13.96
C VAL A 213 14.90 2.26 14.44
N LEU A 214 13.84 2.70 15.11
CA LEU A 214 13.75 4.07 15.65
C LEU A 214 14.85 4.38 16.67
N GLN A 215 15.16 3.43 17.55
CA GLN A 215 16.27 3.58 18.50
C GLN A 215 17.63 3.70 17.80
N SER A 216 17.89 2.89 16.78
CA SER A 216 19.15 2.96 16.02
C SER A 216 19.36 4.31 15.35
N LEU A 217 18.30 4.98 14.92
CA LEU A 217 18.37 6.31 14.33
C LEU A 217 18.82 7.37 15.34
N THR A 218 18.49 7.24 16.64
CA THR A 218 18.95 8.20 17.65
C THR A 218 20.44 8.10 17.94
N GLY A 219 21.04 6.96 17.67
CA GLY A 219 22.51 6.79 17.76
C GLY A 219 23.26 7.33 16.54
N ALA A 220 22.57 7.42 15.38
CA ALA A 220 23.19 7.82 14.11
C ALA A 220 22.92 9.29 13.74
N LEU A 221 21.87 9.89 14.27
CA LEU A 221 21.43 11.24 13.92
C LEU A 221 21.25 12.09 15.17
N PRO A 222 21.35 13.42 15.09
CA PRO A 222 21.12 14.33 16.23
C PRO A 222 19.61 14.47 16.51
N ILE A 223 18.98 13.37 16.89
CA ILE A 223 17.54 13.29 17.18
C ILE A 223 17.27 12.52 18.46
N GLN A 224 16.14 12.78 19.07
CA GLN A 224 15.60 12.05 20.21
C GLN A 224 14.17 11.58 19.93
N LEU A 225 13.76 10.49 20.57
CA LEU A 225 12.38 10.00 20.52
C LEU A 225 11.59 10.61 21.68
N ARG A 226 10.49 11.29 21.34
CA ARG A 226 9.50 11.78 22.30
C ARG A 226 8.23 10.96 22.16
N SER A 227 7.89 10.20 23.19
CA SER A 227 6.71 9.35 23.23
C SER A 227 5.68 9.92 24.19
N VAL A 228 4.45 10.16 23.73
CA VAL A 228 3.30 10.44 24.60
C VAL A 228 2.71 9.12 25.09
N THR A 229 2.65 8.12 24.20
CA THR A 229 2.31 6.73 24.47
C THR A 229 3.17 5.84 23.57
N ARG A 230 3.16 4.51 23.79
CA ARG A 230 3.81 3.57 22.86
C ARG A 230 3.31 3.67 21.42
N TYR A 231 2.12 4.22 21.20
CA TYR A 231 1.48 4.39 19.89
C TYR A 231 1.64 5.80 19.31
N TRP A 232 2.22 6.73 20.06
CA TRP A 232 2.45 8.10 19.58
C TRP A 232 3.90 8.50 19.84
N VAL A 233 4.69 8.41 18.77
CA VAL A 233 6.12 8.69 18.82
C VAL A 233 6.45 9.83 17.86
N THR A 234 7.28 10.76 18.30
CA THR A 234 7.78 11.88 17.49
C THR A 234 9.31 11.89 17.53
N LEU A 235 9.94 11.93 16.35
CA LEU A 235 11.37 12.18 16.20
C LEU A 235 11.58 13.69 16.27
N ALA A 236 12.30 14.17 17.29
CA ALA A 236 12.58 15.58 17.53
C ALA A 236 14.09 15.84 17.53
N PRO A 237 14.55 17.10 17.39
CA PRO A 237 15.96 17.42 17.62
C PRO A 237 16.41 16.94 19.01
N ALA A 238 17.68 16.50 19.10
CA ALA A 238 18.33 16.13 20.36
C ALA A 238 18.48 17.33 21.27
#